data_df146e9d1b0bb8d7c04d4cc5bbac37b2
#
_entry.id   df146e9d1b0bb8d7c04d4cc5bbac37b2
#
_cell.length_a   1.000
_cell.length_b   1.000
_cell.length_c   1.000
_cell.angle_alpha   90.00
_cell.angle_beta   90.00
_cell.angle_gamma   90.00
#
_symmetry.space_group_name_H-M   'P 1'
#
loop_
_entity.id
_entity.type
_entity.pdbx_description
1 polymer ?
#
loop_
_entity_poly.entity_id
_entity_poly.type
_entity_poly.pdbx_seq_one_letter_code
_entity_poly.pdbx_strand_id
1 'polypeptide(L)'
;MQKLAPHDSSVKPLDAVPAEEIDALDTRIALIQALIPLGLDAVSALLQEEVTRLAGPRYQRKEADQAHRRWGGQPGSVYLADQKLPIQLLRVRNTQTQAEVLLDAYQALQSPRQVDDGLLLRVLNGLSTRQYETCAEAVPPAFGLSSSTVSRRFIKATARKLQQFQERSLADYDLLALFVDGKTFADEEMIIALGITIQGEKIPLGFIQAASENERVCHQFIQDLIRRGLRYEEGLLALIDGSQGFYNALTKALQGYVLIQRCQWHKRENVVAYLPKNEQAPLRRKLQKAYDQESYEQAKVQLDALKPGLELMNQSALHSLEEGLEETLTLHRLGLMPYLKMSFRTTNCIESLNSQVGQLTRNVKVWKTSAQRYRWLATALLDIEPRLRKVKGGHYLPMLRHAIQTELNLQPQALSA
;
A
#
# COMPACT_ATOMS: atom_id res chain seq x y z
N MET A 1 -57.48 -9.89 -2.33
CA MET A 1 -57.20 -8.71 -1.47
C MET A 1 -56.92 -9.19 -0.05
N GLN A 2 -55.69 -9.46 0.26
CA GLN A 2 -55.27 -9.78 1.64
C GLN A 2 -54.74 -8.49 2.28
N LYS A 3 -55.35 -8.08 3.38
CA LYS A 3 -54.93 -6.95 4.22
C LYS A 3 -53.69 -7.35 4.98
N LEU A 4 -52.59 -6.65 4.75
CA LEU A 4 -51.38 -6.71 5.58
C LEU A 4 -51.68 -6.06 6.95
N ALA A 5 -51.41 -6.81 8.02
CA ALA A 5 -51.50 -6.36 9.41
C ALA A 5 -50.44 -5.27 9.72
N PRO A 6 -50.71 -4.36 10.63
CA PRO A 6 -49.74 -3.34 11.03
C PRO A 6 -48.56 -3.98 11.78
N HIS A 7 -47.36 -3.54 11.40
CA HIS A 7 -46.10 -3.93 12.03
C HIS A 7 -46.01 -3.31 13.43
N ASP A 8 -46.03 -4.17 14.46
CA ASP A 8 -45.84 -3.80 15.84
C ASP A 8 -44.37 -3.43 16.09
N SER A 9 -44.10 -2.16 16.30
CA SER A 9 -42.75 -1.63 16.55
C SER A 9 -42.50 -1.57 18.07
N SER A 10 -42.42 -2.72 18.73
CA SER A 10 -41.90 -2.77 20.10
C SER A 10 -40.36 -2.93 20.05
N VAL A 11 -39.65 -1.82 20.07
CA VAL A 11 -38.21 -1.78 20.36
C VAL A 11 -38.02 -2.18 21.82
N LYS A 12 -37.47 -3.37 22.06
CA LYS A 12 -37.06 -3.78 23.43
C LYS A 12 -35.87 -2.93 23.89
N PRO A 13 -35.82 -2.51 25.14
CA PRO A 13 -34.68 -1.78 25.65
C PRO A 13 -33.40 -2.61 25.67
N LEU A 14 -32.27 -1.94 25.48
CA LEU A 14 -30.92 -2.51 25.31
C LEU A 14 -30.32 -3.14 26.60
N ASP A 15 -31.07 -3.18 27.71
CA ASP A 15 -30.54 -3.44 29.06
C ASP A 15 -30.54 -4.93 29.48
N ALA A 16 -30.73 -5.88 28.56
CA ALA A 16 -30.93 -7.28 28.93
C ALA A 16 -29.91 -8.27 28.32
N VAL A 17 -28.67 -7.88 28.08
CA VAL A 17 -27.64 -8.84 27.62
C VAL A 17 -26.48 -8.83 28.62
N PRO A 18 -26.16 -10.00 29.24
CA PRO A 18 -25.01 -10.10 30.16
C PRO A 18 -23.70 -9.90 29.37
N ALA A 19 -22.82 -9.07 29.94
CA ALA A 19 -21.61 -8.58 29.27
C ALA A 19 -20.44 -9.59 29.12
N GLU A 20 -20.60 -10.84 29.53
CA GLU A 20 -19.46 -11.77 29.74
C GLU A 20 -19.30 -12.89 28.69
N GLU A 21 -20.18 -13.02 27.69
CA GLU A 21 -20.08 -14.11 26.70
C GLU A 21 -20.25 -13.68 25.24
N ILE A 22 -20.11 -12.40 24.91
CA ILE A 22 -20.31 -11.95 23.53
C ILE A 22 -18.94 -11.78 22.87
N ASP A 23 -18.62 -12.66 21.93
CA ASP A 23 -17.48 -12.51 21.03
C ASP A 23 -17.55 -11.14 20.35
N ALA A 24 -16.43 -10.43 20.31
CA ALA A 24 -16.34 -9.06 19.76
C ALA A 24 -16.85 -8.95 18.30
N LEU A 25 -16.92 -10.07 17.59
CA LEU A 25 -17.48 -10.18 16.24
C LEU A 25 -19.01 -10.16 16.26
N ASP A 26 -19.66 -10.90 17.20
CA ASP A 26 -21.11 -10.96 17.31
C ASP A 26 -21.69 -9.63 17.78
N THR A 27 -20.99 -8.92 18.67
CA THR A 27 -21.37 -7.57 19.11
C THR A 27 -21.33 -6.58 17.94
N ARG A 28 -20.32 -6.65 17.05
CA ARG A 28 -20.24 -5.80 15.86
C ARG A 28 -21.34 -6.11 14.85
N ILE A 29 -21.65 -7.38 14.65
CA ILE A 29 -22.73 -7.82 13.76
C ILE A 29 -24.08 -7.35 14.29
N ALA A 30 -24.36 -7.52 15.59
CA ALA A 30 -25.58 -7.05 16.24
C ALA A 30 -25.72 -5.52 16.14
N LEU A 31 -24.64 -4.77 16.34
CA LEU A 31 -24.64 -3.31 16.18
C LEU A 31 -24.94 -2.88 14.74
N ILE A 32 -24.32 -3.55 13.73
CA ILE A 32 -24.60 -3.28 12.32
C ILE A 32 -26.07 -3.57 11.98
N GLN A 33 -26.62 -4.67 12.49
CA GLN A 33 -28.02 -5.03 12.29
C GLN A 33 -28.98 -4.05 12.93
N ALA A 34 -28.62 -3.47 14.07
CA ALA A 34 -29.43 -2.45 14.75
C ALA A 34 -29.36 -1.07 14.06
N LEU A 35 -28.23 -0.72 13.44
CA LEU A 35 -28.05 0.58 12.79
C LEU A 35 -28.68 0.67 11.40
N ILE A 36 -28.88 -0.45 10.70
CA ILE A 36 -29.49 -0.45 9.35
C ILE A 36 -30.93 0.08 9.36
N PRO A 37 -31.84 -0.39 10.23
CA PRO A 37 -33.19 0.14 10.29
C PRO A 37 -33.22 1.65 10.59
N LEU A 38 -32.43 2.12 11.54
CA LEU A 38 -32.30 3.54 11.85
C LEU A 38 -31.81 4.37 10.65
N GLY A 39 -30.85 3.83 9.90
CA GLY A 39 -30.36 4.44 8.66
C GLY A 39 -31.45 4.53 7.59
N LEU A 40 -32.27 3.49 7.43
CA LEU A 40 -33.40 3.47 6.46
C LEU A 40 -34.52 4.43 6.88
N ASP A 41 -34.81 4.55 8.17
CA ASP A 41 -35.76 5.51 8.69
C ASP A 41 -35.28 6.95 8.45
N ALA A 42 -34.01 7.25 8.69
CA ALA A 42 -33.42 8.54 8.37
C ALA A 42 -33.46 8.87 6.88
N VAL A 43 -33.19 7.90 5.99
CA VAL A 43 -33.33 8.07 4.54
C VAL A 43 -34.80 8.33 4.17
N SER A 44 -35.73 7.59 4.76
CA SER A 44 -37.16 7.77 4.50
C SER A 44 -37.64 9.16 4.94
N ALA A 45 -37.17 9.63 6.10
CA ALA A 45 -37.45 10.99 6.60
C ALA A 45 -36.90 12.05 5.64
N LEU A 46 -35.63 11.93 5.22
CA LEU A 46 -34.98 12.85 4.29
C LEU A 46 -35.73 12.97 2.95
N LEU A 47 -36.09 11.82 2.36
CA LEU A 47 -36.86 11.80 1.12
C LEU A 47 -38.26 12.40 1.32
N GLN A 48 -38.90 12.16 2.46
CA GLN A 48 -40.20 12.72 2.80
C GLN A 48 -40.16 14.24 2.97
N GLU A 49 -39.11 14.77 3.59
CA GLU A 49 -38.86 16.22 3.73
C GLU A 49 -38.68 16.88 2.35
N GLU A 50 -37.85 16.28 1.48
CA GLU A 50 -37.64 16.82 0.14
C GLU A 50 -38.94 16.81 -0.68
N VAL A 51 -39.70 15.73 -0.65
CA VAL A 51 -41.01 15.64 -1.33
C VAL A 51 -42.01 16.65 -0.75
N THR A 52 -41.95 16.91 0.57
CA THR A 52 -42.80 17.91 1.22
C THR A 52 -42.41 19.33 0.81
N ARG A 53 -41.13 19.60 0.68
CA ARG A 53 -40.62 20.88 0.17
C ARG A 53 -41.05 21.12 -1.29
N LEU A 54 -41.02 20.10 -2.13
CA LEU A 54 -41.34 20.22 -3.57
C LEU A 54 -42.85 20.24 -3.84
N ALA A 55 -43.61 19.36 -3.20
CA ALA A 55 -45.02 19.08 -3.54
C ALA A 55 -46.02 19.31 -2.39
N GLY A 56 -45.57 19.92 -1.30
CA GLY A 56 -46.38 20.21 -0.10
C GLY A 56 -46.67 19.00 0.77
N PRO A 57 -47.28 19.20 1.95
CA PRO A 57 -47.69 18.13 2.88
C PRO A 57 -48.73 17.17 2.29
N ARG A 58 -48.86 15.96 2.84
CA ARG A 58 -49.91 15.03 2.47
C ARG A 58 -51.27 15.57 2.88
N TYR A 59 -52.26 15.33 2.02
CA TYR A 59 -53.68 15.70 2.27
C TYR A 59 -54.00 17.19 2.30
N GLN A 60 -53.03 18.07 2.03
CA GLN A 60 -53.31 19.51 1.91
C GLN A 60 -54.13 19.80 0.63
N ARG A 61 -55.08 20.72 0.71
CA ARG A 61 -55.87 21.19 -0.47
C ARG A 61 -54.89 21.88 -1.41
N LYS A 62 -54.88 21.41 -2.69
CA LYS A 62 -53.92 21.88 -3.67
C LYS A 62 -54.34 23.22 -4.25
N GLU A 63 -53.45 24.17 -4.32
CA GLU A 63 -53.61 25.39 -5.11
C GLU A 63 -53.52 25.06 -6.59
N ALA A 64 -54.29 25.76 -7.45
CA ALA A 64 -54.38 25.50 -8.86
C ALA A 64 -53.03 25.70 -9.59
N ASP A 65 -52.09 26.45 -9.01
CA ASP A 65 -50.81 26.87 -9.59
C ASP A 65 -49.57 26.15 -9.05
N GLN A 66 -49.79 25.05 -8.30
CA GLN A 66 -48.68 24.31 -7.71
C GLN A 66 -47.86 23.57 -8.79
N ALA A 67 -46.56 23.95 -8.92
CA ALA A 67 -45.65 23.45 -9.95
C ALA A 67 -45.40 21.93 -9.88
N HIS A 68 -45.49 21.34 -8.69
CA HIS A 68 -45.18 19.92 -8.46
C HIS A 68 -46.28 19.23 -7.66
N ARG A 69 -46.47 17.93 -7.90
CA ARG A 69 -47.37 17.08 -7.10
C ARG A 69 -46.78 15.73 -6.78
N ARG A 70 -47.20 15.16 -5.65
CA ARG A 70 -46.90 13.79 -5.27
C ARG A 70 -47.52 12.81 -6.26
N TRP A 71 -46.73 11.82 -6.70
CA TRP A 71 -47.14 10.84 -7.71
C TRP A 71 -47.07 9.40 -7.22
N GLY A 72 -47.31 9.17 -5.94
CA GLY A 72 -47.24 7.84 -5.33
C GLY A 72 -45.81 7.43 -4.96
N GLY A 73 -45.58 6.13 -4.93
CA GLY A 73 -44.28 5.52 -4.64
C GLY A 73 -44.00 4.36 -5.57
N GLN A 74 -42.74 4.02 -5.74
CA GLN A 74 -42.28 2.86 -6.47
C GLN A 74 -41.14 2.17 -5.71
N PRO A 75 -40.88 0.86 -5.95
CA PRO A 75 -39.68 0.21 -5.45
C PRO A 75 -38.41 0.93 -5.94
N GLY A 76 -37.50 1.24 -5.01
CA GLY A 76 -36.22 1.85 -5.30
C GLY A 76 -35.16 1.24 -4.42
N SER A 77 -33.94 1.79 -4.47
CA SER A 77 -32.85 1.35 -3.63
C SER A 77 -31.87 2.48 -3.37
N VAL A 78 -31.27 2.49 -2.21
CA VAL A 78 -30.21 3.44 -1.81
C VAL A 78 -28.98 2.71 -1.33
N TYR A 79 -27.84 3.38 -1.36
CA TYR A 79 -26.62 2.88 -0.77
C TYR A 79 -26.46 3.47 0.64
N LEU A 80 -26.50 2.61 1.67
CA LEU A 80 -26.06 2.95 3.03
C LEU A 80 -24.80 2.15 3.33
N ALA A 81 -23.71 2.83 3.61
CA ALA A 81 -22.37 2.24 3.71
C ALA A 81 -22.06 1.41 2.44
N ASP A 82 -21.76 0.15 2.58
CA ASP A 82 -21.39 -0.75 1.49
C ASP A 82 -22.59 -1.52 0.89
N GLN A 83 -23.81 -1.24 1.34
CA GLN A 83 -24.97 -2.05 1.02
C GLN A 83 -26.00 -1.28 0.21
N LYS A 84 -26.48 -1.93 -0.85
CA LYS A 84 -27.63 -1.45 -1.61
C LYS A 84 -28.89 -1.96 -0.92
N LEU A 85 -29.66 -1.04 -0.31
CA LEU A 85 -30.85 -1.35 0.46
C LEU A 85 -32.11 -0.99 -0.32
N PRO A 86 -33.14 -1.85 -0.31
CA PRO A 86 -34.41 -1.52 -0.92
C PRO A 86 -35.17 -0.48 -0.11
N ILE A 87 -35.79 0.46 -0.79
CA ILE A 87 -36.67 1.46 -0.20
C ILE A 87 -37.94 1.64 -1.04
N GLN A 88 -38.96 2.28 -0.46
CA GLN A 88 -40.07 2.86 -1.19
C GLN A 88 -39.71 4.29 -1.61
N LEU A 89 -39.34 4.48 -2.86
CA LEU A 89 -39.03 5.79 -3.41
C LEU A 89 -40.34 6.58 -3.65
N LEU A 90 -40.44 7.73 -3.00
CA LEU A 90 -41.53 8.68 -3.25
C LEU A 90 -41.29 9.42 -4.56
N ARG A 91 -42.34 9.56 -5.35
CA ARG A 91 -42.26 10.22 -6.67
C ARG A 91 -42.96 11.58 -6.66
N VAL A 92 -42.32 12.51 -7.35
CA VAL A 92 -42.86 13.86 -7.58
C VAL A 92 -42.96 14.08 -9.09
N ARG A 93 -44.00 14.71 -9.54
CA ARG A 93 -44.23 15.03 -10.97
C ARG A 93 -44.46 16.53 -11.13
N ASN A 94 -43.85 17.10 -12.13
CA ASN A 94 -44.13 18.47 -12.54
C ASN A 94 -45.53 18.55 -13.21
N THR A 95 -46.34 19.50 -12.78
CA THR A 95 -47.74 19.64 -13.24
C THR A 95 -47.86 20.14 -14.65
N GLN A 96 -46.91 20.95 -15.13
CA GLN A 96 -46.92 21.54 -16.46
C GLN A 96 -46.29 20.59 -17.50
N THR A 97 -45.10 20.10 -17.24
CA THR A 97 -44.36 19.23 -18.19
C THR A 97 -44.75 17.77 -18.12
N GLN A 98 -45.50 17.37 -17.07
CA GLN A 98 -45.84 15.98 -16.76
C GLN A 98 -44.59 15.08 -16.58
N ALA A 99 -43.40 15.63 -16.50
CA ALA A 99 -42.17 14.91 -16.28
C ALA A 99 -41.99 14.55 -14.77
N GLU A 100 -41.31 13.45 -14.52
CA GLU A 100 -40.91 13.06 -13.18
C GLU A 100 -39.76 13.96 -12.66
N VAL A 101 -39.87 14.43 -11.46
CA VAL A 101 -38.83 15.25 -10.80
C VAL A 101 -37.93 14.31 -10.00
N LEU A 102 -36.65 14.29 -10.34
CA LEU A 102 -35.67 13.52 -9.63
C LEU A 102 -35.37 14.18 -8.27
N LEU A 103 -35.39 13.39 -7.20
CA LEU A 103 -35.07 13.86 -5.86
C LEU A 103 -33.55 13.92 -5.68
N ASP A 104 -33.02 15.07 -5.27
CA ASP A 104 -31.57 15.30 -5.08
C ASP A 104 -30.99 14.36 -4.02
N ALA A 105 -31.69 14.17 -2.91
CA ALA A 105 -31.32 13.25 -1.85
C ALA A 105 -31.27 11.78 -2.37
N TYR A 106 -32.20 11.38 -3.22
CA TYR A 106 -32.18 10.06 -3.82
C TYR A 106 -30.98 9.90 -4.76
N GLN A 107 -30.69 10.90 -5.61
CA GLN A 107 -29.51 10.88 -6.48
C GLN A 107 -28.21 10.80 -5.69
N ALA A 108 -28.10 11.58 -4.63
CA ALA A 108 -26.92 11.54 -3.73
C ALA A 108 -26.70 10.16 -3.09
N LEU A 109 -27.77 9.42 -2.83
CA LEU A 109 -27.76 8.07 -2.25
C LEU A 109 -27.62 6.95 -3.29
N GLN A 110 -27.60 7.26 -4.59
CA GLN A 110 -27.34 6.28 -5.67
C GLN A 110 -25.84 5.98 -5.85
N SER A 111 -24.98 6.83 -5.33
CA SER A 111 -23.52 6.66 -5.42
C SER A 111 -22.96 6.38 -4.04
N PRO A 112 -22.29 5.25 -3.85
CA PRO A 112 -21.59 4.96 -2.57
C PRO A 112 -20.47 5.97 -2.36
N ARG A 113 -20.54 6.78 -1.29
CA ARG A 113 -19.55 7.83 -1.02
C ARG A 113 -18.22 7.30 -0.43
N GLN A 114 -18.22 6.11 0.21
CA GLN A 114 -17.04 5.54 0.91
C GLN A 114 -16.91 4.01 0.80
N VAL A 115 -17.71 3.38 -0.04
CA VAL A 115 -17.86 1.92 -0.16
C VAL A 115 -16.58 1.22 -0.61
N ASP A 116 -15.79 1.90 -1.46
CA ASP A 116 -14.65 1.27 -2.11
C ASP A 116 -13.50 1.00 -1.12
N ASP A 117 -13.29 1.83 -0.10
CA ASP A 117 -12.19 1.66 0.85
C ASP A 117 -12.47 0.58 1.91
N GLY A 118 -13.69 0.49 2.43
CA GLY A 118 -14.07 -0.59 3.35
C GLY A 118 -14.07 -1.96 2.69
N LEU A 119 -14.58 -2.07 1.47
CA LEU A 119 -14.53 -3.29 0.68
C LEU A 119 -13.07 -3.67 0.35
N LEU A 120 -12.26 -2.68 -0.02
CA LEU A 120 -10.85 -2.83 -0.30
C LEU A 120 -10.11 -3.45 0.89
N LEU A 121 -10.28 -2.88 2.08
CA LEU A 121 -9.66 -3.36 3.31
C LEU A 121 -10.08 -4.80 3.65
N ARG A 122 -11.37 -5.14 3.50
CA ARG A 122 -11.87 -6.50 3.76
C ARG A 122 -11.25 -7.52 2.81
N VAL A 123 -11.16 -7.22 1.52
CA VAL A 123 -10.56 -8.10 0.52
C VAL A 123 -9.05 -8.22 0.73
N LEU A 124 -8.36 -7.12 1.03
CA LEU A 124 -6.92 -7.14 1.38
C LEU A 124 -6.64 -7.99 2.62
N ASN A 125 -7.50 -7.90 3.64
CA ASN A 125 -7.34 -8.70 4.87
C ASN A 125 -7.84 -10.15 4.74
N GLY A 126 -8.13 -10.61 3.52
CA GLY A 126 -8.30 -12.03 3.22
C GLY A 126 -9.73 -12.48 3.00
N LEU A 127 -10.71 -11.58 2.98
CA LEU A 127 -12.06 -11.94 2.59
C LEU A 127 -12.11 -12.19 1.07
N SER A 128 -12.32 -13.43 0.64
CA SER A 128 -12.49 -13.70 -0.79
C SER A 128 -13.79 -13.09 -1.31
N THR A 129 -13.83 -12.73 -2.60
CA THR A 129 -15.05 -12.22 -3.24
C THR A 129 -16.21 -13.21 -3.18
N ARG A 130 -15.94 -14.53 -3.10
CA ARG A 130 -16.94 -15.59 -2.92
C ARG A 130 -17.40 -15.70 -1.47
N GLN A 131 -16.49 -15.60 -0.50
CA GLN A 131 -16.83 -15.59 0.92
C GLN A 131 -17.59 -14.34 1.34
N TYR A 132 -17.45 -13.22 0.61
CA TYR A 132 -18.25 -12.03 0.84
C TYR A 132 -19.74 -12.32 0.63
N GLU A 133 -20.08 -13.07 -0.41
CA GLU A 133 -21.45 -13.51 -0.68
C GLU A 133 -22.00 -14.39 0.45
N THR A 134 -21.21 -15.36 0.93
CA THR A 134 -21.57 -16.25 2.05
C THR A 134 -21.68 -15.49 3.37
N CYS A 135 -20.78 -14.54 3.65
CA CYS A 135 -20.88 -13.67 4.83
C CYS A 135 -22.09 -12.72 4.75
N ALA A 136 -22.52 -12.36 3.53
CA ALA A 136 -23.70 -11.54 3.30
C ALA A 136 -25.00 -12.36 3.37
N GLU A 137 -24.96 -13.69 3.22
CA GLU A 137 -26.10 -14.59 3.37
C GLU A 137 -26.65 -14.67 4.80
N ALA A 138 -25.83 -14.31 5.81
CA ALA A 138 -26.31 -14.12 7.18
C ALA A 138 -27.18 -12.86 7.36
N VAL A 139 -27.32 -12.05 6.30
CA VAL A 139 -28.14 -10.84 6.21
C VAL A 139 -29.26 -11.13 5.19
N PRO A 140 -30.51 -10.63 5.33
CA PRO A 140 -31.61 -10.98 4.44
C PRO A 140 -31.28 -10.87 2.94
N PRO A 141 -31.86 -11.70 2.04
CA PRO A 141 -31.45 -11.84 0.64
C PRO A 141 -31.44 -10.55 -0.20
N ALA A 142 -32.06 -9.48 0.29
CA ALA A 142 -32.04 -8.15 -0.32
C ALA A 142 -30.70 -7.40 -0.14
N PHE A 143 -29.78 -7.91 0.67
CA PHE A 143 -28.61 -7.20 1.17
C PHE A 143 -27.26 -7.62 0.54
N GLY A 144 -27.21 -8.61 -0.32
CA GLY A 144 -25.96 -9.13 -0.88
C GLY A 144 -25.49 -8.42 -2.14
N LEU A 145 -24.21 -8.07 -2.19
CA LEU A 145 -23.54 -7.82 -3.46
C LEU A 145 -23.12 -9.17 -4.04
N SER A 146 -23.49 -9.46 -5.29
CA SER A 146 -22.98 -10.66 -5.96
C SER A 146 -21.45 -10.63 -6.03
N SER A 147 -20.80 -11.79 -6.03
CA SER A 147 -19.34 -11.91 -6.13
C SER A 147 -18.79 -11.18 -7.36
N SER A 148 -19.52 -11.13 -8.45
CA SER A 148 -19.17 -10.37 -9.67
C SER A 148 -19.21 -8.85 -9.44
N THR A 149 -20.16 -8.36 -8.64
CA THR A 149 -20.26 -6.94 -8.30
C THR A 149 -19.13 -6.54 -7.34
N VAL A 150 -18.86 -7.35 -6.32
CA VAL A 150 -17.72 -7.17 -5.42
C VAL A 150 -16.41 -7.12 -6.20
N SER A 151 -16.20 -8.08 -7.11
CA SER A 151 -15.00 -8.13 -7.96
C SER A 151 -14.87 -6.87 -8.84
N ARG A 152 -15.93 -6.41 -9.50
CA ARG A 152 -15.89 -5.18 -10.32
C ARG A 152 -15.57 -3.94 -9.49
N ARG A 153 -16.14 -3.80 -8.30
CA ARG A 153 -15.86 -2.68 -7.39
C ARG A 153 -14.44 -2.71 -6.89
N PHE A 154 -13.96 -3.89 -6.50
CA PHE A 154 -12.57 -4.09 -6.10
C PHE A 154 -11.60 -3.70 -7.23
N ILE A 155 -11.87 -4.12 -8.47
CA ILE A 155 -11.07 -3.74 -9.65
C ILE A 155 -11.04 -2.21 -9.81
N LYS A 156 -12.20 -1.55 -9.71
CA LYS A 156 -12.30 -0.08 -9.85
C LYS A 156 -11.55 0.65 -8.73
N ALA A 157 -11.72 0.22 -7.47
CA ALA A 157 -11.04 0.81 -6.32
C ALA A 157 -9.53 0.66 -6.41
N THR A 158 -9.05 -0.56 -6.71
CA THR A 158 -7.62 -0.84 -6.86
C THR A 158 -7.01 -0.17 -8.09
N ALA A 159 -7.76 0.08 -9.15
CA ALA A 159 -7.29 0.88 -10.30
C ALA A 159 -7.04 2.33 -9.91
N ARG A 160 -7.91 2.93 -9.09
CA ARG A 160 -7.70 4.29 -8.54
C ARG A 160 -6.47 4.34 -7.63
N LYS A 161 -6.28 3.34 -6.76
CA LYS A 161 -5.09 3.25 -5.90
C LYS A 161 -3.81 3.09 -6.72
N LEU A 162 -3.83 2.28 -7.79
CA LEU A 162 -2.71 2.17 -8.72
C LEU A 162 -2.37 3.52 -9.36
N GLN A 163 -3.38 4.21 -9.90
CA GLN A 163 -3.20 5.53 -10.51
C GLN A 163 -2.64 6.52 -9.49
N GLN A 164 -3.23 6.63 -8.30
CA GLN A 164 -2.76 7.48 -7.21
C GLN A 164 -1.29 7.19 -6.87
N PHE A 165 -0.89 5.92 -6.80
CA PHE A 165 0.47 5.51 -6.48
C PHE A 165 1.45 5.89 -7.60
N GLN A 166 1.08 5.66 -8.87
CA GLN A 166 1.94 5.92 -10.02
C GLN A 166 2.08 7.41 -10.34
N GLU A 167 1.06 8.22 -10.07
CA GLU A 167 1.05 9.67 -10.36
C GLU A 167 1.49 10.51 -9.15
N ARG A 168 1.72 9.89 -7.98
CA ARG A 168 2.12 10.61 -6.76
C ARG A 168 3.41 11.39 -6.98
N SER A 169 3.38 12.70 -6.69
CA SER A 169 4.58 13.54 -6.64
C SER A 169 5.55 13.02 -5.57
N LEU A 170 6.83 13.01 -5.88
CA LEU A 170 7.91 12.68 -4.96
C LEU A 170 8.66 13.93 -4.49
N ALA A 171 8.33 15.11 -5.00
CA ALA A 171 9.04 16.37 -4.75
C ALA A 171 8.97 16.84 -3.28
N ASP A 172 7.90 16.43 -2.57
CA ASP A 172 7.70 16.81 -1.17
C ASP A 172 8.52 15.96 -0.18
N TYR A 173 9.15 14.88 -0.65
CA TYR A 173 9.97 14.01 0.18
C TYR A 173 11.43 14.42 0.11
N ASP A 174 12.00 14.80 1.26
CA ASP A 174 13.46 14.96 1.41
C ASP A 174 14.09 13.58 1.63
N LEU A 175 14.42 12.93 0.51
CA LEU A 175 14.98 11.58 0.52
C LEU A 175 16.49 11.61 0.71
N LEU A 176 16.98 10.68 1.54
CA LEU A 176 18.39 10.50 1.86
C LEU A 176 18.94 9.17 1.37
N ALA A 177 18.10 8.14 1.37
CA ALA A 177 18.49 6.83 0.87
C ALA A 177 17.40 6.19 0.03
N LEU A 178 17.82 5.32 -0.88
CA LEU A 178 17.00 4.59 -1.81
C LEU A 178 17.34 3.10 -1.75
N PHE A 179 16.39 2.26 -1.39
CA PHE A 179 16.48 0.81 -1.50
C PHE A 179 15.83 0.37 -2.81
N VAL A 180 16.51 -0.44 -3.59
CA VAL A 180 15.97 -1.06 -4.80
C VAL A 180 16.21 -2.56 -4.73
N ASP A 181 15.13 -3.33 -4.93
CA ASP A 181 15.17 -4.78 -4.80
C ASP A 181 14.19 -5.43 -5.77
N GLY A 182 14.59 -6.53 -6.36
CA GLY A 182 13.76 -7.39 -7.18
C GLY A 182 13.05 -8.42 -6.31
N LYS A 183 11.79 -8.69 -6.62
CA LYS A 183 11.01 -9.72 -5.95
C LYS A 183 10.11 -10.45 -6.90
N THR A 184 10.15 -11.77 -6.86
CA THR A 184 9.13 -12.60 -7.52
C THR A 184 7.80 -12.39 -6.84
N PHE A 185 6.83 -11.88 -7.58
CA PHE A 185 5.48 -11.63 -7.15
C PHE A 185 4.49 -12.22 -8.17
N ALA A 186 3.74 -13.23 -7.74
CA ALA A 186 2.76 -13.88 -8.61
C ALA A 186 3.37 -14.38 -9.93
N ASP A 187 4.47 -15.11 -9.84
CA ASP A 187 5.26 -15.70 -10.94
C ASP A 187 5.91 -14.69 -11.91
N GLU A 188 5.93 -13.41 -11.52
CA GLU A 188 6.58 -12.35 -12.29
C GLU A 188 7.60 -11.61 -11.42
N GLU A 189 8.68 -11.15 -12.02
CA GLU A 189 9.65 -10.32 -11.31
C GLU A 189 9.17 -8.88 -11.22
N MET A 190 9.16 -8.34 -10.00
CA MET A 190 8.78 -6.96 -9.70
C MET A 190 9.95 -6.25 -9.03
N ILE A 191 10.40 -5.17 -9.61
CA ILE A 191 11.38 -4.27 -9.01
C ILE A 191 10.63 -3.23 -8.18
N ILE A 192 10.99 -3.08 -6.90
CA ILE A 192 10.37 -2.14 -5.97
C ILE A 192 11.41 -1.15 -5.50
N ALA A 193 11.04 0.13 -5.39
CA ALA A 193 11.87 1.18 -4.80
C ALA A 193 11.25 1.70 -3.50
N LEU A 194 12.06 1.77 -2.45
CA LEU A 194 11.71 2.28 -1.13
C LEU A 194 12.65 3.43 -0.76
N GLY A 195 12.12 4.62 -0.57
CA GLY A 195 12.87 5.80 -0.11
C GLY A 195 12.91 5.90 1.42
N ILE A 196 13.99 6.48 1.93
CA ILE A 196 14.10 6.87 3.34
C ILE A 196 14.28 8.38 3.39
N THR A 197 13.37 9.05 4.09
CA THR A 197 13.47 10.50 4.30
C THR A 197 14.51 10.87 5.34
N ILE A 198 14.93 12.12 5.38
CA ILE A 198 15.81 12.65 6.44
C ILE A 198 15.22 12.49 7.84
N GLN A 199 13.87 12.39 7.96
CA GLN A 199 13.16 12.10 9.22
C GLN A 199 13.12 10.61 9.55
N GLY A 200 13.68 9.76 8.69
CA GLY A 200 13.73 8.31 8.86
C GLY A 200 12.47 7.57 8.45
N GLU A 201 11.55 8.23 7.78
CA GLU A 201 10.31 7.63 7.25
C GLU A 201 10.61 6.76 6.04
N LYS A 202 9.82 5.71 5.87
CA LYS A 202 9.94 4.75 4.78
C LYS A 202 8.80 4.98 3.80
N ILE A 203 9.12 5.38 2.58
CA ILE A 203 8.15 5.74 1.54
C ILE A 203 8.32 4.78 0.35
N PRO A 204 7.35 3.90 0.05
CA PRO A 204 7.35 3.16 -1.20
C PRO A 204 7.22 4.13 -2.37
N LEU A 205 8.26 4.23 -3.21
CA LEU A 205 8.33 5.25 -4.27
C LEU A 205 7.69 4.79 -5.57
N GLY A 206 7.84 3.51 -5.89
CA GLY A 206 7.36 2.94 -7.14
C GLY A 206 7.68 1.47 -7.27
N PHE A 207 7.17 0.87 -8.32
CA PHE A 207 7.52 -0.48 -8.75
C PHE A 207 7.33 -0.63 -10.25
N ILE A 208 8.01 -1.61 -10.83
CA ILE A 208 7.88 -2.00 -12.24
C ILE A 208 7.95 -3.52 -12.37
N GLN A 209 7.20 -4.08 -13.30
CA GLN A 209 7.36 -5.47 -13.71
C GLN A 209 8.55 -5.57 -14.69
N ALA A 210 9.44 -6.50 -14.45
CA ALA A 210 10.60 -6.75 -15.30
C ALA A 210 10.78 -8.26 -15.52
N ALA A 211 11.20 -8.65 -16.71
CA ALA A 211 11.58 -10.04 -16.97
C ALA A 211 12.95 -10.39 -16.35
N SER A 212 13.77 -9.37 -16.09
CA SER A 212 15.06 -9.44 -15.43
C SER A 212 15.51 -8.06 -14.98
N GLU A 213 16.44 -7.99 -14.05
CA GLU A 213 17.08 -6.76 -13.55
C GLU A 213 18.11 -6.20 -14.54
N ASN A 214 17.72 -6.05 -15.82
CA ASN A 214 18.64 -5.47 -16.80
C ASN A 214 18.74 -3.95 -16.65
N GLU A 215 19.90 -3.40 -16.99
CA GLU A 215 20.22 -1.98 -16.87
C GLU A 215 19.16 -1.07 -17.51
N ARG A 216 18.66 -1.42 -18.71
CA ARG A 216 17.70 -0.57 -19.44
C ARG A 216 16.39 -0.40 -18.68
N VAL A 217 15.83 -1.49 -18.19
CA VAL A 217 14.55 -1.47 -17.45
C VAL A 217 14.73 -0.74 -16.12
N CYS A 218 15.81 -1.05 -15.40
CA CYS A 218 16.16 -0.38 -14.15
C CYS A 218 16.38 1.13 -14.35
N HIS A 219 17.10 1.51 -15.41
CA HIS A 219 17.33 2.92 -15.74
C HIS A 219 16.01 3.65 -16.05
N GLN A 220 15.13 3.07 -16.87
CA GLN A 220 13.82 3.66 -17.17
C GLN A 220 12.98 3.83 -15.89
N PHE A 221 13.06 2.89 -14.97
CA PHE A 221 12.36 2.97 -13.69
C PHE A 221 12.89 4.12 -12.82
N ILE A 222 14.21 4.28 -12.69
CA ILE A 222 14.79 5.41 -11.94
C ILE A 222 14.45 6.76 -12.61
N GLN A 223 14.50 6.83 -13.94
CA GLN A 223 14.07 8.03 -14.69
C GLN A 223 12.60 8.37 -14.44
N ASP A 224 11.72 7.38 -14.27
CA ASP A 224 10.33 7.63 -13.89
C ASP A 224 10.22 8.25 -12.50
N LEU A 225 10.99 7.77 -11.53
CA LEU A 225 11.03 8.36 -10.18
C LEU A 225 11.53 9.82 -10.23
N ILE A 226 12.57 10.10 -11.02
CA ILE A 226 13.10 11.46 -11.22
C ILE A 226 12.02 12.37 -11.85
N ARG A 227 11.35 11.90 -12.91
CA ARG A 227 10.26 12.65 -13.56
C ARG A 227 9.11 12.97 -12.58
N ARG A 228 8.87 12.11 -11.59
CA ARG A 228 7.88 12.33 -10.53
C ARG A 228 8.38 13.19 -9.39
N GLY A 229 9.59 13.74 -9.49
CA GLY A 229 10.15 14.71 -8.55
C GLY A 229 11.10 14.10 -7.51
N LEU A 230 11.65 12.90 -7.73
CA LEU A 230 12.73 12.39 -6.88
C LEU A 230 13.90 13.38 -6.88
N ARG A 231 14.16 14.02 -5.74
CA ARG A 231 15.31 14.91 -5.56
C ARG A 231 16.53 14.08 -5.15
N TYR A 232 17.62 14.26 -5.84
CA TYR A 232 18.88 13.52 -5.62
C TYR A 232 20.12 14.39 -5.61
N GLU A 233 19.99 15.67 -5.91
CA GLU A 233 21.09 16.61 -6.10
C GLU A 233 21.88 16.88 -4.81
N GLU A 234 21.26 16.61 -3.66
CA GLU A 234 21.92 16.67 -2.35
C GLU A 234 22.71 15.40 -1.98
N GLY A 235 22.72 14.43 -2.88
CA GLY A 235 23.34 13.13 -2.69
C GLY A 235 22.42 12.09 -2.06
N LEU A 236 22.44 10.86 -2.59
CA LEU A 236 21.68 9.72 -2.12
C LEU A 236 22.60 8.55 -1.77
N LEU A 237 22.22 7.76 -0.78
CA LEU A 237 22.76 6.42 -0.54
C LEU A 237 21.81 5.39 -1.14
N ALA A 238 22.23 4.69 -2.20
CA ALA A 238 21.43 3.61 -2.78
C ALA A 238 21.88 2.25 -2.23
N LEU A 239 20.91 1.47 -1.75
CA LEU A 239 21.13 0.12 -1.23
C LEU A 239 20.58 -0.91 -2.22
N ILE A 240 21.45 -1.81 -2.66
CA ILE A 240 21.12 -2.88 -3.61
C ILE A 240 21.66 -4.23 -3.11
N ASP A 241 21.10 -5.32 -3.62
CA ASP A 241 21.55 -6.68 -3.30
C ASP A 241 22.88 -7.08 -3.97
N GLY A 242 23.25 -6.39 -5.03
CA GLY A 242 24.48 -6.63 -5.81
C GLY A 242 24.24 -6.82 -7.29
N SER A 243 23.03 -6.60 -7.77
CA SER A 243 22.71 -6.60 -9.19
C SER A 243 23.51 -5.54 -9.95
N GLN A 244 24.27 -5.97 -10.96
CA GLN A 244 25.01 -5.07 -11.83
C GLN A 244 24.08 -4.16 -12.66
N GLY A 245 22.87 -4.65 -12.97
CA GLY A 245 21.85 -3.87 -13.66
C GLY A 245 21.39 -2.67 -12.83
N PHE A 246 21.18 -2.84 -11.53
CA PHE A 246 20.84 -1.74 -10.62
C PHE A 246 22.01 -0.77 -10.42
N TYR A 247 23.22 -1.31 -10.26
CA TYR A 247 24.42 -0.48 -10.11
C TYR A 247 24.58 0.48 -11.29
N ASN A 248 24.59 -0.05 -12.52
CA ASN A 248 24.76 0.73 -13.74
C ASN A 248 23.59 1.73 -13.93
N ALA A 249 22.36 1.28 -13.69
CA ALA A 249 21.17 2.12 -13.86
C ALA A 249 21.17 3.32 -12.90
N LEU A 250 21.49 3.09 -11.61
CA LEU A 250 21.55 4.14 -10.60
C LEU A 250 22.67 5.13 -10.87
N THR A 251 23.87 4.64 -11.16
CA THR A 251 25.04 5.49 -11.46
C THR A 251 24.78 6.38 -12.68
N LYS A 252 24.19 5.80 -13.74
CA LYS A 252 23.86 6.52 -14.97
C LYS A 252 22.72 7.51 -14.80
N ALA A 253 21.65 7.13 -14.09
CA ALA A 253 20.47 7.99 -13.93
C ALA A 253 20.71 9.15 -12.97
N LEU A 254 21.49 8.91 -11.90
CA LEU A 254 21.75 9.90 -10.84
C LEU A 254 23.09 10.64 -11.01
N GLN A 255 23.78 10.44 -12.10
CA GLN A 255 24.89 11.27 -12.62
C GLN A 255 25.96 11.65 -11.57
N GLY A 256 26.36 10.69 -10.73
CA GLY A 256 27.38 10.93 -9.70
C GLY A 256 26.85 11.50 -8.37
N TYR A 257 25.56 11.73 -8.25
CA TYR A 257 24.91 12.12 -6.99
C TYR A 257 24.48 10.93 -6.12
N VAL A 258 25.07 9.76 -6.32
CA VAL A 258 24.72 8.54 -5.60
C VAL A 258 25.96 7.80 -5.10
N LEU A 259 25.93 7.37 -3.86
CA LEU A 259 26.83 6.37 -3.30
C LEU A 259 26.07 5.02 -3.26
N ILE A 260 26.72 3.96 -3.67
CA ILE A 260 26.15 2.62 -3.64
C ILE A 260 26.63 1.89 -2.39
N GLN A 261 25.70 1.33 -1.63
CA GLN A 261 25.96 0.34 -0.59
C GLN A 261 25.40 -1.00 -1.04
N ARG A 262 26.25 -1.99 -1.26
CA ARG A 262 25.78 -3.37 -1.52
C ARG A 262 25.44 -4.06 -0.21
N CYS A 263 24.40 -4.86 -0.24
CA CYS A 263 23.92 -5.65 0.90
C CYS A 263 25.01 -6.62 1.38
N GLN A 264 25.51 -6.41 2.60
CA GLN A 264 26.56 -7.25 3.21
C GLN A 264 26.08 -8.70 3.42
N TRP A 265 24.78 -8.91 3.68
CA TRP A 265 24.21 -10.24 3.86
C TRP A 265 24.20 -11.01 2.54
N HIS A 266 23.69 -10.42 1.46
CA HIS A 266 23.67 -11.04 0.13
C HIS A 266 25.10 -11.31 -0.37
N LYS A 267 26.02 -10.36 -0.22
CA LYS A 267 27.42 -10.57 -0.57
C LYS A 267 28.01 -11.78 0.18
N ARG A 268 27.83 -11.86 1.49
CA ARG A 268 28.28 -12.97 2.31
C ARG A 268 27.72 -14.31 1.83
N GLU A 269 26.40 -14.39 1.60
CA GLU A 269 25.74 -15.62 1.14
C GLU A 269 26.18 -16.02 -0.26
N ASN A 270 26.40 -15.04 -1.17
CA ASN A 270 26.91 -15.31 -2.51
C ASN A 270 28.32 -15.91 -2.47
N VAL A 271 29.22 -15.37 -1.65
CA VAL A 271 30.59 -15.90 -1.49
C VAL A 271 30.56 -17.33 -0.95
N VAL A 272 29.81 -17.58 0.12
CA VAL A 272 29.79 -18.91 0.75
C VAL A 272 29.08 -19.97 -0.10
N ALA A 273 28.19 -19.58 -1.00
CA ALA A 273 27.47 -20.51 -1.88
C ALA A 273 28.39 -21.30 -2.79
N TYR A 274 29.57 -20.78 -3.13
CA TYR A 274 30.57 -21.46 -3.94
C TYR A 274 31.35 -22.57 -3.18
N LEU A 275 31.18 -22.64 -1.85
CA LEU A 275 31.93 -23.59 -1.02
C LEU A 275 31.09 -24.82 -0.66
N PRO A 276 31.77 -25.95 -0.36
CA PRO A 276 31.11 -27.14 0.22
C PRO A 276 30.40 -26.79 1.55
N LYS A 277 29.32 -27.50 1.86
CA LYS A 277 28.44 -27.20 3.03
C LYS A 277 29.19 -27.14 4.36
N ASN A 278 30.20 -27.97 4.56
CA ASN A 278 31.03 -27.99 5.77
C ASN A 278 31.90 -26.74 5.94
N GLU A 279 32.30 -26.08 4.83
CA GLU A 279 33.13 -24.88 4.85
C GLU A 279 32.29 -23.57 4.93
N GLN A 280 31.01 -23.64 4.60
CA GLN A 280 30.16 -22.45 4.57
C GLN A 280 30.01 -21.77 5.93
N ALA A 281 29.74 -22.52 6.99
CA ALA A 281 29.50 -21.94 8.31
C ALA A 281 30.74 -21.28 8.93
N PRO A 282 31.96 -21.86 8.83
CA PRO A 282 33.18 -21.18 9.26
C PRO A 282 33.45 -19.88 8.49
N LEU A 283 33.34 -19.89 7.16
CA LEU A 283 33.58 -18.70 6.36
C LEU A 283 32.51 -17.62 6.61
N ARG A 284 31.23 -18.01 6.73
CA ARG A 284 30.14 -17.08 7.07
C ARG A 284 30.42 -16.31 8.36
N ARG A 285 30.97 -16.98 9.40
CA ARG A 285 31.37 -16.32 10.65
C ARG A 285 32.55 -15.36 10.47
N LYS A 286 33.56 -15.74 9.66
CA LYS A 286 34.70 -14.89 9.37
C LYS A 286 34.30 -13.62 8.61
N LEU A 287 33.50 -13.76 7.57
CA LEU A 287 32.95 -12.62 6.81
C LEU A 287 32.07 -11.71 7.69
N GLN A 288 31.22 -12.30 8.54
CA GLN A 288 30.40 -11.52 9.47
C GLN A 288 31.27 -10.73 10.46
N LYS A 289 32.31 -11.35 11.01
CA LYS A 289 33.26 -10.67 11.93
C LYS A 289 33.97 -9.50 11.24
N ALA A 290 34.33 -9.66 9.97
CA ALA A 290 34.96 -8.59 9.19
C ALA A 290 33.97 -7.43 8.95
N TYR A 291 32.73 -7.72 8.56
CA TYR A 291 31.69 -6.70 8.39
C TYR A 291 31.18 -6.06 9.70
N ASP A 292 31.40 -6.67 10.85
CA ASP A 292 31.02 -6.11 12.15
C ASP A 292 32.05 -5.13 12.70
N GLN A 293 33.20 -4.93 12.03
CA GLN A 293 34.18 -3.91 12.41
C GLN A 293 33.58 -2.51 12.32
N GLU A 294 34.08 -1.58 13.10
CA GLU A 294 33.54 -0.22 13.18
C GLU A 294 34.14 0.70 12.10
N SER A 295 35.42 0.52 11.76
CA SER A 295 36.10 1.35 10.76
C SER A 295 36.29 0.61 9.43
N TYR A 296 36.44 1.40 8.36
CA TYR A 296 36.69 0.92 7.00
C TYR A 296 38.03 0.13 6.96
N GLU A 297 39.07 0.66 7.55
CA GLU A 297 40.42 0.06 7.56
C GLU A 297 40.39 -1.32 8.21
N GLN A 298 39.76 -1.44 9.37
CA GLN A 298 39.65 -2.70 10.08
C GLN A 298 38.83 -3.74 9.30
N ALA A 299 37.71 -3.32 8.75
CA ALA A 299 36.87 -4.20 7.93
C ALA A 299 37.61 -4.66 6.67
N LYS A 300 38.26 -3.74 5.96
CA LYS A 300 39.03 -4.00 4.76
C LYS A 300 40.19 -4.98 5.01
N VAL A 301 41.01 -4.73 6.03
CA VAL A 301 42.11 -5.61 6.41
C VAL A 301 41.63 -7.03 6.72
N GLN A 302 40.52 -7.17 7.45
CA GLN A 302 39.96 -8.51 7.74
C GLN A 302 39.40 -9.21 6.50
N LEU A 303 38.76 -8.49 5.60
CA LEU A 303 38.23 -9.06 4.34
C LEU A 303 39.40 -9.46 3.40
N ASP A 304 40.42 -8.62 3.28
CA ASP A 304 41.61 -8.91 2.46
C ASP A 304 42.39 -10.13 3.02
N ALA A 305 42.45 -10.29 4.34
CA ALA A 305 43.06 -11.45 4.96
C ALA A 305 42.35 -12.79 4.66
N LEU A 306 41.11 -12.76 4.21
CA LEU A 306 40.39 -13.98 3.78
C LEU A 306 40.73 -14.41 2.35
N LYS A 307 41.21 -13.51 1.50
CA LYS A 307 41.42 -13.74 0.07
C LYS A 307 42.39 -14.91 -0.23
N PRO A 308 43.58 -15.01 0.41
CA PRO A 308 44.48 -16.13 0.14
C PRO A 308 43.88 -17.49 0.48
N GLY A 309 43.10 -17.57 1.54
CA GLY A 309 42.38 -18.79 1.91
C GLY A 309 41.30 -19.16 0.90
N LEU A 310 40.55 -18.17 0.41
CA LEU A 310 39.50 -18.36 -0.60
C LEU A 310 40.11 -18.77 -1.96
N GLU A 311 41.23 -18.19 -2.34
CA GLU A 311 41.95 -18.55 -3.56
C GLU A 311 42.32 -20.04 -3.60
N LEU A 312 42.78 -20.58 -2.48
CA LEU A 312 43.13 -22.00 -2.34
C LEU A 312 41.88 -22.89 -2.29
N MET A 313 40.76 -22.40 -1.77
CA MET A 313 39.55 -23.19 -1.63
C MET A 313 38.68 -23.18 -2.91
N ASN A 314 38.45 -22.00 -3.46
CA ASN A 314 37.59 -21.84 -4.64
C ASN A 314 37.78 -20.44 -5.27
N GLN A 315 38.29 -20.40 -6.49
CA GLN A 315 38.53 -19.16 -7.24
C GLN A 315 37.23 -18.34 -7.47
N SER A 316 36.09 -19.01 -7.71
CA SER A 316 34.81 -18.31 -7.89
C SER A 316 34.33 -17.65 -6.60
N ALA A 317 34.62 -18.23 -5.43
CA ALA A 317 34.33 -17.61 -4.13
C ALA A 317 35.17 -16.35 -3.92
N LEU A 318 36.47 -16.40 -4.32
CA LEU A 318 37.35 -15.23 -4.29
C LEU A 318 36.80 -14.12 -5.21
N HIS A 319 36.53 -14.43 -6.47
CA HIS A 319 35.97 -13.46 -7.43
C HIS A 319 34.64 -12.87 -6.90
N SER A 320 33.77 -13.71 -6.33
CA SER A 320 32.54 -13.25 -5.71
C SER A 320 32.75 -12.32 -4.53
N LEU A 321 33.84 -12.48 -3.74
CA LEU A 321 34.20 -11.55 -2.69
C LEU A 321 34.71 -10.21 -3.25
N GLU A 322 35.58 -10.26 -4.25
CA GLU A 322 36.23 -9.08 -4.83
C GLU A 322 35.28 -8.20 -5.64
N GLU A 323 34.34 -8.82 -6.35
CA GLU A 323 33.34 -8.11 -7.15
C GLU A 323 32.49 -7.21 -6.25
N GLY A 324 32.62 -5.89 -6.40
CA GLY A 324 31.88 -4.89 -5.62
C GLY A 324 32.14 -4.93 -4.13
N LEU A 325 33.35 -5.30 -3.70
CA LEU A 325 33.76 -5.32 -2.30
C LEU A 325 33.69 -3.92 -1.69
N GLU A 326 34.16 -2.92 -2.41
CA GLU A 326 34.20 -1.53 -1.95
C GLU A 326 32.80 -0.98 -1.65
N GLU A 327 31.83 -1.33 -2.49
CA GLU A 327 30.43 -0.93 -2.30
C GLU A 327 29.80 -1.61 -1.07
N THR A 328 30.32 -2.75 -0.61
CA THR A 328 29.87 -3.35 0.66
C THR A 328 30.37 -2.59 1.89
N LEU A 329 31.40 -1.78 1.73
CA LEU A 329 32.06 -1.01 2.78
C LEU A 329 31.72 0.49 2.76
N THR A 330 30.80 0.94 1.90
CA THR A 330 30.42 2.35 1.79
C THR A 330 30.01 2.93 3.14
N LEU A 331 29.15 2.24 3.90
CA LEU A 331 28.74 2.71 5.23
C LEU A 331 29.90 2.81 6.23
N HIS A 332 30.90 1.93 6.13
CA HIS A 332 32.14 2.01 6.92
C HIS A 332 32.97 3.22 6.51
N ARG A 333 33.18 3.43 5.19
CA ARG A 333 33.95 4.56 4.64
C ARG A 333 33.35 5.90 5.05
N LEU A 334 32.01 5.98 5.14
CA LEU A 334 31.30 7.14 5.65
C LEU A 334 31.42 7.33 7.19
N GLY A 335 32.07 6.40 7.91
CA GLY A 335 32.20 6.44 9.38
C GLY A 335 30.90 6.21 10.14
N LEU A 336 29.85 5.68 9.49
CA LEU A 336 28.51 5.58 10.05
C LEU A 336 28.07 4.15 10.39
N MET A 337 28.99 3.19 10.24
CA MET A 337 28.70 1.80 10.58
C MET A 337 28.24 1.62 12.04
N PRO A 338 28.86 2.22 13.07
CA PRO A 338 28.42 2.08 14.46
C PRO A 338 26.99 2.53 14.71
N TYR A 339 26.52 3.54 13.98
CA TYR A 339 25.27 4.24 14.21
C TYR A 339 24.11 3.71 13.36
N LEU A 340 24.38 3.33 12.10
CA LEU A 340 23.35 3.07 11.10
C LEU A 340 23.31 1.63 10.57
N LYS A 341 24.21 0.74 11.04
CA LYS A 341 24.30 -0.66 10.59
C LYS A 341 22.98 -1.43 10.63
N MET A 342 22.13 -1.14 11.62
CA MET A 342 20.84 -1.85 11.76
C MET A 342 19.86 -1.59 10.61
N SER A 343 20.01 -0.47 9.92
CA SER A 343 19.09 -0.06 8.85
C SER A 343 19.73 -0.02 7.47
N PHE A 344 21.06 0.18 7.36
CA PHE A 344 21.69 0.50 6.08
C PHE A 344 22.82 -0.45 5.63
N ARG A 345 23.18 -1.47 6.43
CA ARG A 345 24.17 -2.47 5.99
C ARG A 345 23.60 -3.58 5.10
N THR A 346 22.26 -3.73 5.11
CA THR A 346 21.54 -4.78 4.37
C THR A 346 20.25 -4.23 3.77
N THR A 347 19.65 -4.98 2.88
CA THR A 347 18.35 -4.69 2.24
C THR A 347 17.13 -5.01 3.12
N ASN A 348 17.32 -5.30 4.41
CA ASN A 348 16.25 -5.69 5.35
C ASN A 348 15.04 -4.73 5.36
N CYS A 349 15.25 -3.44 5.13
CA CYS A 349 14.15 -2.46 5.09
C CYS A 349 13.16 -2.79 3.99
N ILE A 350 13.64 -3.07 2.77
CA ILE A 350 12.79 -3.40 1.64
C ILE A 350 12.32 -4.86 1.70
N GLU A 351 13.13 -5.78 2.21
CA GLU A 351 12.73 -7.19 2.43
C GLU A 351 11.55 -7.29 3.41
N SER A 352 11.56 -6.48 4.48
CA SER A 352 10.44 -6.39 5.41
C SER A 352 9.16 -5.86 4.73
N LEU A 353 9.28 -4.87 3.85
CA LEU A 353 8.17 -4.38 3.04
C LEU A 353 7.63 -5.49 2.13
N ASN A 354 8.54 -6.19 1.42
CA ASN A 354 8.23 -7.30 0.54
C ASN A 354 7.51 -8.45 1.27
N SER A 355 7.91 -8.74 2.52
CA SER A 355 7.24 -9.74 3.37
C SER A 355 5.81 -9.33 3.70
N GLN A 356 5.56 -8.05 4.06
CA GLN A 356 4.22 -7.53 4.36
C GLN A 356 3.32 -7.56 3.12
N VAL A 357 3.85 -7.20 1.93
CA VAL A 357 3.13 -7.36 0.65
C VAL A 357 2.72 -8.82 0.45
N GLY A 358 3.64 -9.76 0.70
CA GLY A 358 3.36 -11.20 0.61
C GLY A 358 2.23 -11.64 1.55
N GLN A 359 2.16 -11.10 2.77
CA GLN A 359 1.09 -11.40 3.72
C GLN A 359 -0.29 -10.93 3.22
N LEU A 360 -0.38 -9.72 2.66
CA LEU A 360 -1.63 -9.17 2.14
C LEU A 360 -2.11 -9.89 0.87
N THR A 361 -1.19 -10.43 0.09
CA THR A 361 -1.50 -11.03 -1.22
C THR A 361 -1.60 -12.56 -1.20
N ARG A 362 -1.25 -13.22 -0.09
CA ARG A 362 -1.18 -14.70 0.04
C ARG A 362 -2.47 -15.45 -0.27
N ASN A 363 -3.63 -14.77 -0.10
CA ASN A 363 -4.94 -15.36 -0.33
C ASN A 363 -5.37 -15.32 -1.79
N VAL A 364 -4.67 -14.59 -2.66
CA VAL A 364 -4.91 -14.60 -4.09
C VAL A 364 -4.28 -15.84 -4.70
N LYS A 365 -5.12 -16.79 -5.13
CA LYS A 365 -4.67 -18.08 -5.66
C LYS A 365 -4.40 -18.10 -7.16
N VAL A 366 -4.99 -17.15 -7.89
CA VAL A 366 -4.87 -17.08 -9.36
C VAL A 366 -4.59 -15.65 -9.80
N TRP A 367 -3.48 -15.50 -10.49
CA TRP A 367 -3.02 -14.24 -11.07
C TRP A 367 -3.18 -14.31 -12.59
N LYS A 368 -4.20 -13.63 -13.14
CA LYS A 368 -4.54 -13.75 -14.55
C LYS A 368 -3.82 -12.75 -15.46
N THR A 369 -3.54 -11.56 -14.96
CA THR A 369 -3.02 -10.45 -15.79
C THR A 369 -2.01 -9.60 -15.01
N SER A 370 -1.07 -8.97 -15.74
CA SER A 370 -0.15 -7.97 -15.17
C SER A 370 -0.92 -6.81 -14.53
N ALA A 371 -2.02 -6.35 -15.13
CA ALA A 371 -2.86 -5.31 -14.57
C ALA A 371 -3.45 -5.68 -13.19
N GLN A 372 -3.77 -6.95 -12.95
CA GLN A 372 -4.19 -7.44 -11.64
C GLN A 372 -3.03 -7.36 -10.63
N ARG A 373 -1.83 -7.82 -11.03
CA ARG A 373 -0.63 -7.76 -10.18
C ARG A 373 -0.29 -6.33 -9.79
N TYR A 374 -0.29 -5.41 -10.75
CA TYR A 374 -0.04 -3.98 -10.53
C TYR A 374 -1.02 -3.37 -9.53
N ARG A 375 -2.33 -3.59 -9.71
CA ARG A 375 -3.35 -3.06 -8.80
C ARG A 375 -3.20 -3.59 -7.38
N TRP A 376 -2.94 -4.89 -7.23
CA TRP A 376 -2.75 -5.51 -5.92
C TRP A 376 -1.49 -4.99 -5.23
N LEU A 377 -0.37 -4.89 -5.96
CA LEU A 377 0.88 -4.41 -5.41
C LEU A 377 0.78 -2.95 -4.97
N ALA A 378 0.27 -2.06 -5.82
CA ALA A 378 0.06 -0.65 -5.47
C ALA A 378 -0.85 -0.49 -4.25
N THR A 379 -1.95 -1.25 -4.20
CA THR A 379 -2.88 -1.18 -3.08
C THR A 379 -2.25 -1.70 -1.79
N ALA A 380 -1.50 -2.80 -1.86
CA ALA A 380 -0.77 -3.33 -0.70
C ALA A 380 0.28 -2.33 -0.19
N LEU A 381 1.06 -1.72 -1.08
CA LEU A 381 2.07 -0.73 -0.71
C LEU A 381 1.45 0.50 -0.02
N LEU A 382 0.34 1.04 -0.57
CA LEU A 382 -0.37 2.17 0.04
C LEU A 382 -1.02 1.82 1.38
N ASP A 383 -1.48 0.58 1.58
CA ASP A 383 -2.02 0.13 2.86
C ASP A 383 -0.92 -0.08 3.92
N ILE A 384 0.26 -0.54 3.51
CA ILE A 384 1.39 -0.80 4.40
C ILE A 384 2.09 0.51 4.81
N GLU A 385 2.23 1.48 3.90
CA GLU A 385 3.00 2.70 4.07
C GLU A 385 2.72 3.44 5.41
N PRO A 386 1.47 3.71 5.82
CA PRO A 386 1.20 4.42 7.08
C PRO A 386 1.62 3.65 8.34
N ARG A 387 1.86 2.34 8.23
CA ARG A 387 2.24 1.44 9.33
C ARG A 387 3.74 1.14 9.37
N LEU A 388 4.50 1.64 8.41
CA LEU A 388 5.95 1.42 8.36
C LEU A 388 6.63 2.14 9.52
N ARG A 389 7.39 1.38 10.29
CA ARG A 389 8.21 1.97 11.36
C ARG A 389 9.39 2.71 10.77
N LYS A 390 9.74 3.86 11.33
CA LYS A 390 10.95 4.61 10.97
C LYS A 390 12.21 3.75 11.10
N VAL A 391 13.26 4.13 10.39
CA VAL A 391 14.55 3.46 10.48
C VAL A 391 15.15 3.60 11.88
N LYS A 392 15.90 2.59 12.32
CA LYS A 392 16.67 2.68 13.55
C LYS A 392 17.87 3.60 13.35
N GLY A 393 18.19 4.40 14.34
CA GLY A 393 19.27 5.38 14.25
C GLY A 393 18.88 6.66 13.49
N GLY A 394 17.58 6.96 13.34
CA GLY A 394 17.08 8.10 12.57
C GLY A 394 17.68 9.46 12.96
N HIS A 395 18.08 9.66 14.22
CA HIS A 395 18.74 10.88 14.67
C HIS A 395 20.15 11.08 14.10
N TYR A 396 20.77 10.04 13.53
CA TYR A 396 22.06 10.13 12.83
C TYR A 396 21.94 10.40 11.33
N LEU A 397 20.72 10.49 10.76
CA LEU A 397 20.52 10.73 9.33
C LEU A 397 21.06 12.06 8.84
N PRO A 398 21.03 13.18 9.61
CA PRO A 398 21.72 14.40 9.22
C PRO A 398 23.25 14.21 9.06
N MET A 399 23.87 13.36 9.90
CA MET A 399 25.28 13.00 9.74
C MET A 399 25.52 12.21 8.45
N LEU A 400 24.59 11.31 8.08
CA LEU A 400 24.65 10.58 6.82
C LEU A 400 24.55 11.52 5.62
N ARG A 401 23.65 12.51 5.64
CA ARG A 401 23.56 13.54 4.59
C ARG A 401 24.91 14.27 4.44
N HIS A 402 25.46 14.75 5.52
CA HIS A 402 26.73 15.45 5.50
C HIS A 402 27.88 14.57 4.99
N ALA A 403 27.97 13.32 5.43
CA ALA A 403 29.00 12.38 4.98
C ALA A 403 28.87 12.06 3.47
N ILE A 404 27.64 11.89 2.95
CA ILE A 404 27.41 11.71 1.51
C ILE A 404 27.85 12.93 0.74
N GLN A 405 27.47 14.13 1.18
CA GLN A 405 27.83 15.38 0.52
C GLN A 405 29.36 15.58 0.50
N THR A 406 30.03 15.28 1.59
CA THR A 406 31.50 15.35 1.68
C THR A 406 32.17 14.35 0.73
N GLU A 407 31.73 13.10 0.71
CA GLU A 407 32.29 12.05 -0.15
C GLU A 407 32.07 12.35 -1.65
N LEU A 408 30.94 12.97 -2.00
CA LEU A 408 30.61 13.36 -3.37
C LEU A 408 31.10 14.75 -3.76
N ASN A 409 31.80 15.47 -2.85
CA ASN A 409 32.28 16.84 -3.03
C ASN A 409 31.15 17.83 -3.40
N LEU A 410 29.95 17.64 -2.83
CA LEU A 410 28.82 18.52 -3.05
C LEU A 410 28.87 19.72 -2.09
N GLN A 411 28.66 20.92 -2.61
CA GLN A 411 28.50 22.09 -1.74
C GLN A 411 27.15 22.02 -1.02
N PRO A 412 27.09 22.22 0.30
CA PRO A 412 25.80 22.32 0.98
C PRO A 412 24.98 23.44 0.36
N GLN A 413 23.80 23.15 -0.16
CA GLN A 413 22.89 24.21 -0.55
C GLN A 413 22.55 25.02 0.70
N ALA A 414 22.82 26.33 0.68
CA ALA A 414 22.40 27.23 1.73
C ALA A 414 20.87 27.13 1.84
N LEU A 415 20.38 26.69 3.00
CA LEU A 415 18.96 26.68 3.31
C LEU A 415 18.46 28.11 3.08
N SER A 416 17.70 28.32 2.01
CA SER A 416 16.94 29.56 1.82
C SER A 416 15.93 29.63 2.97
N ALA A 417 16.15 30.60 3.85
CA ALA A 417 15.37 30.90 5.04
C ALA A 417 13.92 31.28 4.71
#